data_6c0f8202a70b35eca4995d408c785227
#
_entry.id   6c0f8202a70b35eca4995d408c785227
#
_cell.length_a   1.000
_cell.length_b   1.000
_cell.length_c   1.000
_cell.angle_alpha   90.00
_cell.angle_beta   90.00
_cell.angle_gamma   90.00
#
_symmetry.space_group_name_H-M   'P 1'
#
loop_
_entity.id
_entity.type
_entity.pdbx_description
1 polymer ?
#
loop_
_entity_poly.entity_id
_entity_poly.type
_entity_poly.pdbx_seq_one_letter_code
_entity_poly.pdbx_strand_id
1 'polypeptide(L)'
;SLAGKDVKHAGQFYKLESTRLWTMPEVAPEILVATAGPVTAKRAGRHADGLITVGAPLEKISGLFGKFDEGVRESGRDPQDLPKVLQLHLSWAETDEQAMENAMVEWPNGGMKFPKGDIRSPFDFAQMAKLVRPEDFEGRMVISADPDVHRAEIQKYVDLGFDRVYLHNVGRNQREWIDVFGRDVLPKLVR
;
A
#
# COMPACT_ATOMS: atom_id res chain seq x y z
N SER A 1 -2.55 -14.57 20.61
CA SER A 1 -1.99 -14.06 21.84
C SER A 1 -2.37 -12.62 22.21
N LEU A 2 -3.11 -11.91 21.38
CA LEU A 2 -3.69 -10.58 21.74
C LEU A 2 -4.66 -10.64 22.94
N ALA A 3 -5.01 -11.85 23.40
CA ALA A 3 -5.77 -12.05 24.63
C ALA A 3 -4.89 -12.19 25.89
N GLY A 4 -3.58 -11.93 25.81
CA GLY A 4 -2.64 -12.05 26.93
C GLY A 4 -2.43 -13.48 27.48
N LYS A 5 -2.88 -14.49 26.74
CA LYS A 5 -2.75 -15.91 27.12
C LYS A 5 -1.58 -16.57 26.42
N ASP A 6 -1.04 -17.63 27.05
CA ASP A 6 -0.05 -18.49 26.40
C ASP A 6 -0.70 -19.20 25.20
N VAL A 7 0.01 -19.17 24.08
CA VAL A 7 -0.40 -19.79 22.83
C VAL A 7 0.64 -20.83 22.40
N LYS A 8 0.16 -22.00 22.02
CA LYS A 8 0.95 -23.04 21.34
C LYS A 8 0.31 -23.31 19.98
N HIS A 9 1.13 -23.54 18.98
CA HIS A 9 0.65 -23.93 17.66
C HIS A 9 1.57 -25.01 17.08
N ALA A 10 0.99 -26.06 16.57
CA ALA A 10 1.70 -27.10 15.83
C ALA A 10 1.04 -27.26 14.46
N GLY A 11 1.50 -26.43 13.51
CA GLY A 11 1.03 -26.45 12.13
C GLY A 11 1.91 -27.28 11.20
N GLN A 12 1.45 -27.45 9.97
CA GLN A 12 2.19 -28.17 8.94
C GLN A 12 3.50 -27.48 8.57
N PHE A 13 3.52 -26.13 8.52
CA PHE A 13 4.65 -25.35 8.02
C PHE A 13 5.51 -24.74 9.13
N TYR A 14 4.95 -24.51 10.30
CA TYR A 14 5.69 -23.99 11.45
C TYR A 14 5.09 -24.44 12.77
N LYS A 15 5.92 -24.39 13.79
CA LYS A 15 5.53 -24.65 15.18
C LYS A 15 5.80 -23.39 16.00
N LEU A 16 4.90 -23.11 16.91
CA LEU A 16 5.06 -22.09 17.94
C LEU A 16 5.00 -22.81 19.29
N GLU A 17 6.08 -22.73 20.04
CA GLU A 17 6.10 -23.20 21.42
C GLU A 17 5.36 -22.19 22.33
N SER A 18 5.25 -22.49 23.62
CA SER A 18 4.51 -21.62 24.53
C SER A 18 5.05 -20.20 24.47
N THR A 19 4.22 -19.29 23.96
CA THR A 19 4.56 -17.87 23.81
C THR A 19 3.36 -17.00 24.18
N ARG A 20 3.63 -15.80 24.69
CA ARG A 20 2.60 -14.79 25.01
C ARG A 20 3.16 -13.39 24.81
N LEU A 21 2.27 -12.43 24.62
CA LEU A 21 2.61 -11.02 24.69
C LEU A 21 2.60 -10.59 26.17
N TRP A 22 3.73 -10.07 26.65
CA TRP A 22 3.87 -9.59 28.02
C TRP A 22 3.40 -8.16 28.19
N THR A 23 3.63 -7.31 27.16
CA THR A 23 3.11 -5.96 27.11
C THR A 23 1.88 -5.97 26.24
N MET A 24 0.72 -5.74 26.83
CA MET A 24 -0.57 -5.78 26.17
C MET A 24 -1.03 -4.36 25.84
N PRO A 25 -1.48 -4.08 24.61
CA PRO A 25 -2.17 -2.84 24.30
C PRO A 25 -3.55 -2.82 24.98
N GLU A 26 -4.02 -1.63 25.39
CA GLU A 26 -5.37 -1.46 25.94
C GLU A 26 -6.44 -1.82 24.92
N VAL A 27 -6.21 -1.45 23.65
CA VAL A 27 -7.04 -1.81 22.51
C VAL A 27 -6.21 -2.62 21.52
N ALA A 28 -6.71 -3.79 21.11
CA ALA A 28 -6.03 -4.61 20.12
C ALA A 28 -5.92 -3.85 18.78
N PRO A 29 -4.72 -3.80 18.16
CA PRO A 29 -4.57 -3.17 16.85
C PRO A 29 -5.32 -3.95 15.77
N GLU A 30 -5.80 -3.24 14.75
CA GLU A 30 -6.37 -3.85 13.55
C GLU A 30 -5.29 -4.67 12.81
N ILE A 31 -5.68 -5.85 12.33
CA ILE A 31 -4.83 -6.70 11.50
C ILE A 31 -5.26 -6.54 10.05
N LEU A 32 -4.50 -5.77 9.29
CA LEU A 32 -4.73 -5.61 7.84
C LEU A 32 -3.90 -6.64 7.07
N VAL A 33 -4.50 -7.26 6.08
CA VAL A 33 -3.78 -8.18 5.16
C VAL A 33 -3.38 -7.45 3.90
N ALA A 34 -2.07 -7.40 3.63
CA ALA A 34 -1.51 -6.81 2.41
C ALA A 34 -1.59 -7.80 1.25
N THR A 35 -2.29 -7.43 0.17
CA THR A 35 -2.37 -8.27 -1.02
C THR A 35 -2.80 -7.51 -2.28
N ALA A 36 -2.38 -8.02 -3.44
CA ALA A 36 -2.86 -7.63 -4.76
C ALA A 36 -3.53 -8.81 -5.51
N GLY A 37 -3.71 -9.96 -4.84
CA GLY A 37 -4.25 -11.18 -5.42
C GLY A 37 -5.66 -11.53 -4.90
N PRO A 38 -6.57 -11.99 -5.79
CA PRO A 38 -7.97 -12.20 -5.44
C PRO A 38 -8.20 -13.31 -4.41
N VAL A 39 -7.40 -14.37 -4.45
CA VAL A 39 -7.52 -15.50 -3.50
C VAL A 39 -7.16 -15.06 -2.08
N THR A 40 -6.07 -14.31 -1.93
CA THR A 40 -5.65 -13.79 -0.64
C THR A 40 -6.62 -12.71 -0.14
N ALA A 41 -7.16 -11.86 -1.03
CA ALA A 41 -8.17 -10.88 -0.66
C ALA A 41 -9.43 -11.55 -0.09
N LYS A 42 -9.93 -12.62 -0.71
CA LYS A 42 -11.07 -13.37 -0.17
C LYS A 42 -10.77 -13.98 1.20
N ARG A 43 -9.56 -14.54 1.38
CA ARG A 43 -9.12 -15.06 2.69
C ARG A 43 -8.99 -13.95 3.74
N ALA A 44 -8.46 -12.80 3.36
CA ALA A 44 -8.40 -11.62 4.24
C ALA A 44 -9.80 -11.21 4.71
N GLY A 45 -10.77 -11.17 3.78
CA GLY A 45 -12.16 -10.90 4.11
C GLY A 45 -12.77 -11.87 5.14
N ARG A 46 -12.32 -13.13 5.19
CA ARG A 46 -12.79 -14.08 6.20
C ARG A 46 -12.15 -13.91 7.57
N HIS A 47 -10.90 -13.46 7.66
CA HIS A 47 -10.07 -13.64 8.86
C HIS A 47 -9.37 -12.39 9.38
N ALA A 48 -9.28 -11.32 8.58
CA ALA A 48 -8.62 -10.08 8.95
C ALA A 48 -9.60 -8.98 9.32
N ASP A 49 -9.08 -7.89 9.88
CA ASP A 49 -9.85 -6.70 10.24
C ASP A 49 -9.91 -5.69 9.09
N GLY A 50 -9.18 -5.92 8.01
CA GLY A 50 -9.21 -5.10 6.80
C GLY A 50 -8.23 -5.56 5.73
N LEU A 51 -8.25 -4.84 4.61
CA LEU A 51 -7.42 -5.06 3.44
C LEU A 51 -6.49 -3.87 3.21
N ILE A 52 -5.23 -4.11 2.90
CA ILE A 52 -4.33 -3.08 2.37
C ILE A 52 -3.73 -3.53 1.03
N THR A 53 -3.72 -2.62 0.06
CA THR A 53 -3.13 -2.86 -1.26
C THR A 53 -2.33 -1.65 -1.74
N VAL A 54 -1.65 -1.80 -2.88
CA VAL A 54 -0.91 -0.72 -3.55
C VAL A 54 -1.66 -0.21 -4.77
N GLY A 55 -1.27 0.96 -5.27
CA GLY A 55 -1.83 1.54 -6.49
C GLY A 55 -1.75 0.56 -7.67
N ALA A 56 -2.86 0.42 -8.39
CA ALA A 56 -3.02 -0.43 -9.56
C ALA A 56 -4.17 0.10 -10.43
N PRO A 57 -4.38 -0.40 -11.66
CA PRO A 57 -5.55 -0.03 -12.46
C PRO A 57 -6.84 -0.23 -11.66
N LEU A 58 -7.75 0.76 -11.73
CA LEU A 58 -8.97 0.82 -10.90
C LEU A 58 -9.84 -0.42 -11.06
N GLU A 59 -9.96 -0.97 -12.27
CA GLU A 59 -10.70 -2.20 -12.54
C GLU A 59 -10.15 -3.39 -11.74
N LYS A 60 -8.82 -3.52 -11.68
CA LYS A 60 -8.15 -4.57 -10.90
C LYS A 60 -8.43 -4.42 -9.41
N ILE A 61 -8.41 -3.20 -8.89
CA ILE A 61 -8.72 -2.92 -7.48
C ILE A 61 -10.20 -3.18 -7.18
N SER A 62 -11.11 -2.79 -8.08
CA SER A 62 -12.54 -3.09 -7.94
C SER A 62 -12.79 -4.61 -7.87
N GLY A 63 -12.12 -5.38 -8.72
CA GLY A 63 -12.17 -6.85 -8.64
C GLY A 63 -11.61 -7.41 -7.34
N LEU A 64 -10.55 -6.78 -6.80
CA LEU A 64 -9.97 -7.16 -5.50
C LEU A 64 -10.96 -6.89 -4.36
N PHE A 65 -11.63 -5.72 -4.36
CA PHE A 65 -12.66 -5.38 -3.40
C PHE A 65 -13.82 -6.38 -3.43
N GLY A 66 -14.32 -6.74 -4.62
CA GLY A 66 -15.37 -7.74 -4.75
C GLY A 66 -15.02 -9.07 -4.10
N LYS A 67 -13.76 -9.52 -4.23
CA LYS A 67 -13.27 -10.75 -3.59
C LYS A 67 -13.09 -10.61 -2.08
N PHE A 68 -12.63 -9.49 -1.60
CA PHE A 68 -12.57 -9.20 -0.18
C PHE A 68 -13.96 -9.21 0.44
N ASP A 69 -14.91 -8.47 -0.14
CA ASP A 69 -16.29 -8.36 0.32
C ASP A 69 -17.03 -9.72 0.30
N GLU A 70 -16.75 -10.56 -0.70
CA GLU A 70 -17.24 -11.95 -0.74
C GLU A 70 -16.78 -12.71 0.51
N GLY A 71 -15.49 -12.64 0.84
CA GLY A 71 -14.93 -13.29 2.02
C GLY A 71 -15.50 -12.75 3.34
N VAL A 72 -15.74 -11.44 3.43
CA VAL A 72 -16.35 -10.80 4.61
C VAL A 72 -17.74 -11.33 4.84
N ARG A 73 -18.60 -11.36 3.80
CA ARG A 73 -19.96 -11.88 3.90
C ARG A 73 -20.01 -13.37 4.28
N GLU A 74 -19.08 -14.18 3.75
CA GLU A 74 -18.96 -15.59 4.11
C GLU A 74 -18.63 -15.81 5.60
N SER A 75 -17.99 -14.81 6.24
CA SER A 75 -17.71 -14.85 7.69
C SER A 75 -18.85 -14.26 8.55
N GLY A 76 -19.97 -13.85 7.94
CA GLY A 76 -21.10 -13.25 8.63
C GLY A 76 -20.90 -11.79 9.03
N ARG A 77 -19.88 -11.10 8.48
CA ARG A 77 -19.58 -9.68 8.75
C ARG A 77 -20.10 -8.79 7.62
N ASP A 78 -20.25 -7.49 7.89
CA ASP A 78 -20.56 -6.49 6.88
C ASP A 78 -19.29 -5.92 6.26
N PRO A 79 -19.15 -5.91 4.91
CA PRO A 79 -18.03 -5.27 4.23
C PRO A 79 -17.84 -3.77 4.52
N GLN A 80 -18.89 -3.09 4.95
CA GLN A 80 -18.81 -1.67 5.29
C GLN A 80 -18.09 -1.42 6.63
N ASP A 81 -18.01 -2.42 7.49
CA ASP A 81 -17.34 -2.32 8.78
C ASP A 81 -15.82 -2.55 8.69
N LEU A 82 -15.33 -3.04 7.55
CA LEU A 82 -13.92 -3.41 7.39
C LEU A 82 -13.19 -2.47 6.44
N PRO A 83 -12.14 -1.78 6.92
CA PRO A 83 -11.44 -0.79 6.12
C PRO A 83 -10.68 -1.40 4.93
N LYS A 84 -10.75 -0.70 3.82
CA LYS A 84 -9.94 -0.90 2.63
C LYS A 84 -8.91 0.22 2.57
N VAL A 85 -7.64 -0.15 2.62
CA VAL A 85 -6.53 0.79 2.75
C VAL A 85 -5.66 0.74 1.49
N LEU A 86 -5.29 1.90 0.99
CA LEU A 86 -4.34 2.06 -0.12
C LEU A 86 -3.01 2.56 0.39
N GLN A 87 -1.92 1.99 -0.11
CA GLN A 87 -0.61 2.62 -0.11
C GLN A 87 -0.31 3.12 -1.53
N LEU A 88 -0.18 4.42 -1.71
CA LEU A 88 0.08 5.04 -2.99
C LEU A 88 1.47 5.68 -3.00
N HIS A 89 2.33 5.21 -3.90
CA HIS A 89 3.63 5.80 -4.14
C HIS A 89 3.51 6.94 -5.14
N LEU A 90 4.18 8.04 -4.85
CA LEU A 90 4.25 9.21 -5.71
C LEU A 90 5.61 9.91 -5.55
N SER A 91 5.96 10.77 -6.49
CA SER A 91 7.12 11.64 -6.38
C SER A 91 6.69 13.08 -6.67
N TRP A 92 6.79 13.93 -5.67
CA TRP A 92 6.61 15.36 -5.78
C TRP A 92 7.92 16.09 -5.45
N ALA A 93 8.23 17.13 -6.20
CA ALA A 93 9.27 18.10 -5.90
C ALA A 93 8.88 19.47 -6.47
N GLU A 94 9.70 20.50 -6.29
CA GLU A 94 9.43 21.85 -6.80
C GLU A 94 9.46 21.94 -8.34
N THR A 95 10.17 21.02 -9.00
CA THR A 95 10.16 20.88 -10.46
C THR A 95 9.92 19.44 -10.88
N ASP A 96 9.42 19.22 -12.10
CA ASP A 96 9.17 17.88 -12.65
C ASP A 96 10.49 17.11 -12.82
N GLU A 97 11.58 17.78 -13.17
CA GLU A 97 12.91 17.18 -13.29
C GLU A 97 13.37 16.63 -11.94
N GLN A 98 13.24 17.41 -10.87
CA GLN A 98 13.61 16.97 -9.52
C GLN A 98 12.69 15.85 -9.01
N ALA A 99 11.40 15.91 -9.33
CA ALA A 99 10.46 14.83 -8.98
C ALA A 99 10.83 13.52 -9.67
N MET A 100 11.23 13.58 -10.96
CA MET A 100 11.70 12.42 -11.71
C MET A 100 13.04 11.89 -11.18
N GLU A 101 13.99 12.77 -10.89
CA GLU A 101 15.27 12.39 -10.29
C GLU A 101 15.06 11.67 -8.95
N ASN A 102 14.19 12.20 -8.08
CA ASN A 102 13.83 11.55 -6.82
C ASN A 102 13.28 10.13 -7.06
N ALA A 103 12.39 9.96 -8.02
CA ALA A 103 11.84 8.64 -8.36
C ALA A 103 12.93 7.67 -8.85
N MET A 104 13.81 8.13 -9.71
CA MET A 104 14.91 7.33 -10.28
C MET A 104 15.94 6.90 -9.23
N VAL A 105 16.27 7.78 -8.30
CA VAL A 105 17.31 7.54 -7.28
C VAL A 105 16.74 6.80 -6.07
N GLU A 106 15.64 7.25 -5.52
CA GLU A 106 15.11 6.75 -4.25
C GLU A 106 14.14 5.56 -4.43
N TRP A 107 13.48 5.45 -5.59
CA TRP A 107 12.49 4.40 -5.84
C TRP A 107 12.55 3.77 -7.24
N PRO A 108 13.73 3.37 -7.75
CA PRO A 108 13.84 2.74 -9.08
C PRO A 108 12.98 1.48 -9.18
N ASN A 109 12.70 0.85 -8.05
CA ASN A 109 11.79 -0.27 -7.91
C ASN A 109 10.40 -0.01 -8.52
N GLY A 110 9.91 1.23 -8.52
CA GLY A 110 8.64 1.62 -9.14
C GLY A 110 8.63 1.44 -10.66
N GLY A 111 9.77 1.69 -11.33
CA GLY A 111 9.93 1.53 -12.77
C GLY A 111 10.23 0.10 -13.24
N MET A 112 10.68 -0.80 -12.36
CA MET A 112 11.03 -2.17 -12.76
C MET A 112 9.83 -2.97 -13.24
N LYS A 113 9.88 -3.52 -14.48
CA LYS A 113 8.79 -4.22 -15.17
C LYS A 113 8.85 -5.75 -15.08
N PHE A 114 9.71 -6.31 -14.25
CA PHE A 114 9.91 -7.75 -14.10
C PHE A 114 9.65 -8.23 -12.66
N PRO A 115 9.40 -9.54 -12.45
CA PRO A 115 9.23 -10.11 -11.12
C PRO A 115 10.47 -9.91 -10.26
N LYS A 116 10.30 -9.28 -9.08
CA LYS A 116 11.41 -8.93 -8.17
C LYS A 116 11.68 -10.00 -7.12
N GLY A 117 10.76 -10.94 -6.95
CA GLY A 117 10.87 -12.01 -5.94
C GLY A 117 12.05 -12.95 -6.13
N ASP A 118 12.59 -13.02 -7.34
CA ASP A 118 13.76 -13.88 -7.66
C ASP A 118 15.10 -13.17 -7.47
N ILE A 119 15.10 -11.87 -7.23
CA ILE A 119 16.34 -11.10 -6.97
C ILE A 119 16.74 -11.37 -5.51
N ARG A 120 17.83 -12.12 -5.34
CA ARG A 120 18.29 -12.56 -4.01
C ARG A 120 19.40 -11.69 -3.43
N SER A 121 20.12 -10.99 -4.29
CA SER A 121 21.28 -10.16 -3.92
C SER A 121 20.92 -8.68 -3.98
N PRO A 122 21.19 -7.89 -2.93
CA PRO A 122 21.09 -6.43 -3.00
C PRO A 122 21.97 -5.82 -4.09
N PHE A 123 23.12 -6.45 -4.39
CA PHE A 123 23.99 -6.03 -5.47
C PHE A 123 23.31 -6.18 -6.83
N ASP A 124 22.70 -7.32 -7.11
CA ASP A 124 21.97 -7.55 -8.37
C ASP A 124 20.81 -6.59 -8.51
N PHE A 125 20.07 -6.35 -7.43
CA PHE A 125 19.02 -5.35 -7.40
C PHE A 125 19.53 -3.96 -7.78
N ALA A 126 20.66 -3.54 -7.20
CA ALA A 126 21.27 -2.24 -7.50
C ALA A 126 21.76 -2.15 -8.96
N GLN A 127 22.27 -3.24 -9.57
CA GLN A 127 22.63 -3.24 -11.00
C GLN A 127 21.38 -3.12 -11.89
N MET A 128 20.31 -3.83 -11.56
CA MET A 128 19.06 -3.77 -12.30
C MET A 128 18.38 -2.40 -12.17
N ALA A 129 18.50 -1.74 -11.03
CA ALA A 129 18.01 -0.38 -10.82
C ALA A 129 18.61 0.63 -11.80
N LYS A 130 19.87 0.45 -12.20
CA LYS A 130 20.54 1.31 -13.19
C LYS A 130 19.97 1.21 -14.62
N LEU A 131 19.17 0.19 -14.89
CA LEU A 131 18.52 -0.01 -16.19
C LEU A 131 17.17 0.69 -16.29
N VAL A 132 16.63 1.18 -15.17
CA VAL A 132 15.35 1.88 -15.12
C VAL A 132 15.50 3.25 -15.79
N ARG A 133 14.52 3.61 -16.60
CA ARG A 133 14.46 4.87 -17.34
C ARG A 133 13.21 5.66 -16.91
N PRO A 134 13.15 6.98 -17.15
CA PRO A 134 11.99 7.81 -16.83
C PRO A 134 10.67 7.24 -17.38
N GLU A 135 10.67 6.77 -18.63
CA GLU A 135 9.49 6.20 -19.30
C GLU A 135 8.97 4.90 -18.65
N ASP A 136 9.77 4.25 -17.82
CA ASP A 136 9.35 3.03 -17.10
C ASP A 136 8.37 3.30 -15.96
N PHE A 137 8.26 4.56 -15.53
CA PHE A 137 7.32 4.98 -14.49
C PHE A 137 5.92 5.32 -15.04
N GLU A 138 5.77 5.48 -16.34
CA GLU A 138 4.48 5.83 -16.98
C GLU A 138 3.36 4.86 -16.57
N GLY A 139 2.24 5.41 -16.10
CA GLY A 139 1.08 4.64 -15.65
C GLY A 139 1.29 3.81 -14.37
N ARG A 140 2.42 3.99 -13.66
CA ARG A 140 2.76 3.23 -12.45
C ARG A 140 2.89 4.08 -11.20
N MET A 141 3.33 5.32 -11.36
CA MET A 141 3.52 6.25 -10.27
C MET A 141 3.30 7.67 -10.77
N VAL A 142 2.63 8.49 -9.98
CA VAL A 142 2.51 9.92 -10.28
C VAL A 142 3.81 10.61 -9.93
N ILE A 143 4.38 11.29 -10.91
CA ILE A 143 5.62 12.07 -10.77
C ILE A 143 5.32 13.44 -11.36
N SER A 144 5.24 14.47 -10.52
CA SER A 144 4.96 15.83 -10.96
C SER A 144 5.30 16.86 -9.88
N ALA A 145 5.59 18.08 -10.33
CA ALA A 145 5.67 19.25 -9.46
C ALA A 145 4.28 19.85 -9.17
N ASP A 146 3.27 19.57 -10.00
CA ASP A 146 1.94 20.12 -9.87
C ASP A 146 1.10 19.37 -8.82
N PRO A 147 0.73 20.00 -7.68
CA PRO A 147 -0.13 19.39 -6.66
C PRO A 147 -1.51 18.96 -7.19
N ASP A 148 -2.05 19.63 -8.22
CA ASP A 148 -3.36 19.27 -8.75
C ASP A 148 -3.32 17.95 -9.55
N VAL A 149 -2.20 17.61 -10.16
CA VAL A 149 -1.98 16.29 -10.80
C VAL A 149 -2.03 15.18 -9.75
N HIS A 150 -1.36 15.38 -8.62
CA HIS A 150 -1.40 14.43 -7.50
C HIS A 150 -2.81 14.32 -6.90
N ARG A 151 -3.48 15.46 -6.69
CA ARG A 151 -4.85 15.48 -6.18
C ARG A 151 -5.81 14.69 -7.08
N ALA A 152 -5.74 14.92 -8.39
CA ALA A 152 -6.60 14.22 -9.35
C ALA A 152 -6.39 12.70 -9.32
N GLU A 153 -5.16 12.24 -9.17
CA GLU A 153 -4.87 10.81 -9.07
C GLU A 153 -5.37 10.22 -7.75
N ILE A 154 -5.13 10.88 -6.62
CA ILE A 154 -5.59 10.44 -5.30
C ILE A 154 -7.12 10.37 -5.27
N GLN A 155 -7.80 11.37 -5.87
CA GLN A 155 -9.27 11.42 -5.93
C GLN A 155 -9.87 10.18 -6.59
N LYS A 156 -9.26 9.64 -7.64
CA LYS A 156 -9.74 8.41 -8.30
C LYS A 156 -9.85 7.22 -7.32
N TYR A 157 -8.91 7.12 -6.39
CA TYR A 157 -8.93 6.06 -5.38
C TYR A 157 -9.91 6.35 -4.25
N VAL A 158 -10.07 7.61 -3.86
CA VAL A 158 -11.11 8.03 -2.91
C VAL A 158 -12.48 7.70 -3.47
N ASP A 159 -12.73 8.05 -4.73
CA ASP A 159 -14.00 7.78 -5.44
C ASP A 159 -14.28 6.26 -5.60
N LEU A 160 -13.22 5.46 -5.69
CA LEU A 160 -13.34 3.99 -5.76
C LEU A 160 -13.78 3.36 -4.42
N GLY A 161 -13.67 4.09 -3.30
CA GLY A 161 -14.15 3.67 -2.01
C GLY A 161 -13.08 3.15 -1.06
N PHE A 162 -11.84 3.62 -1.16
CA PHE A 162 -10.86 3.42 -0.10
C PHE A 162 -11.21 4.25 1.14
N ASP A 163 -11.11 3.64 2.31
CA ASP A 163 -11.35 4.32 3.59
C ASP A 163 -10.15 5.13 4.06
N ARG A 164 -8.94 4.66 3.72
CA ARG A 164 -7.67 5.31 4.07
C ARG A 164 -6.71 5.25 2.90
N VAL A 165 -6.04 6.35 2.62
CA VAL A 165 -4.98 6.41 1.60
C VAL A 165 -3.68 6.87 2.27
N TYR A 166 -2.69 5.98 2.29
CA TYR A 166 -1.35 6.26 2.79
C TYR A 166 -0.48 6.73 1.62
N LEU A 167 -0.14 8.00 1.62
CA LEU A 167 0.71 8.61 0.60
C LEU A 167 2.17 8.41 0.97
N HIS A 168 2.95 7.89 0.04
CA HIS A 168 4.39 7.75 0.17
C HIS A 168 5.07 8.58 -0.90
N ASN A 169 5.55 9.78 -0.54
CA ASN A 169 6.47 10.54 -1.38
C ASN A 169 7.84 9.89 -1.32
N VAL A 170 8.36 9.47 -2.47
CA VAL A 170 9.62 8.72 -2.52
C VAL A 170 10.86 9.61 -2.37
N GLY A 171 10.73 10.92 -2.62
CA GLY A 171 11.82 11.89 -2.46
C GLY A 171 12.20 12.13 -0.99
N ARG A 172 13.38 12.70 -0.76
CA ARG A 172 13.86 13.03 0.60
C ARG A 172 13.33 14.36 1.13
N ASN A 173 12.68 15.16 0.28
CA ASN A 173 12.06 16.45 0.57
C ASN A 173 10.73 16.30 1.33
N GLN A 174 10.72 15.52 2.40
CA GLN A 174 9.50 15.14 3.13
C GLN A 174 8.81 16.35 3.78
N ARG A 175 9.57 17.32 4.31
CA ARG A 175 9.00 18.49 4.99
C ARG A 175 8.23 19.36 3.99
N GLU A 176 8.87 19.71 2.88
CA GLU A 176 8.29 20.55 1.82
C GLU A 176 7.07 19.87 1.21
N TRP A 177 7.15 18.57 0.98
CA TRP A 177 6.04 17.76 0.50
C TRP A 177 4.86 17.75 1.47
N ILE A 178 5.09 17.54 2.78
CA ILE A 178 4.04 17.57 3.80
C ILE A 178 3.36 18.92 3.84
N ASP A 179 4.13 20.02 3.79
CA ASP A 179 3.60 21.38 3.82
C ASP A 179 2.73 21.68 2.60
N VAL A 180 3.18 21.31 1.40
CA VAL A 180 2.43 21.52 0.14
C VAL A 180 1.19 20.63 0.09
N PHE A 181 1.31 19.36 0.39
CA PHE A 181 0.16 18.44 0.34
C PHE A 181 -0.88 18.78 1.42
N GLY A 182 -0.44 19.16 2.61
CA GLY A 182 -1.33 19.60 3.69
C GLY A 182 -2.12 20.86 3.36
N ARG A 183 -1.55 21.77 2.54
CA ARG A 183 -2.19 23.03 2.13
C ARG A 183 -2.98 22.90 0.84
N ASP A 184 -2.44 22.23 -0.18
CA ASP A 184 -2.91 22.35 -1.55
C ASP A 184 -3.59 21.07 -2.09
N VAL A 185 -3.36 19.90 -1.49
CA VAL A 185 -3.89 18.61 -1.94
C VAL A 185 -4.97 18.07 -1.00
N LEU A 186 -4.62 17.78 0.25
CA LEU A 186 -5.50 17.08 1.17
C LEU A 186 -6.83 17.80 1.44
N PRO A 187 -6.86 19.15 1.66
CA PRO A 187 -8.11 19.85 1.95
C PRO A 187 -9.09 19.91 0.77
N LYS A 188 -8.60 19.65 -0.44
CA LYS A 188 -9.39 19.69 -1.68
C LYS A 188 -9.91 18.31 -2.12
N LEU A 189 -9.58 17.24 -1.42
CA LEU A 189 -10.12 15.90 -1.65
C LEU A 189 -11.56 15.84 -1.15
N VAL A 190 -12.44 15.26 -1.94
CA VAL A 190 -13.89 15.15 -1.62
C VAL A 190 -14.24 13.68 -1.49
N ARG A 191 -14.99 13.34 -0.43
CA ARG A 191 -15.52 11.99 -0.18
C ARG A 191 -17.01 11.93 -0.49
#